data_1d3316ffa88b603039bddfc0fb3fe292
#
_entry.id   1d3316ffa88b603039bddfc0fb3fe292
#
_cell.length_a   1.000
_cell.length_b   1.000
_cell.length_c   1.000
_cell.angle_alpha   90.00
_cell.angle_beta   90.00
_cell.angle_gamma   90.00
#
_symmetry.space_group_name_H-M   'P 1'
#
loop_
_entity.id
_entity.type
_entity.pdbx_description
1 polymer ?
#
loop_
_entity_poly.entity_id
_entity_poly.type
_entity_poly.pdbx_seq_one_letter_code
_entity_poly.pdbx_strand_id
1 'polypeptide(L)'
;MKKLFLLLFVWAILPAVAQTSDSGIPVIDASYLKQGSSYGQLGLHFSCYENKNFVLLAGLAGNFRSEDKKLIAIAEAQVSAWIRADESHGSFVDIPILMLRPQLNFSPYYFAPEAGIQILIFYVKAGYAFPWGKISENYPFETGKFRFSVGVSIPLKI
;
A
#
# COMPACT_ATOMS: atom_id res chain seq x y z
N MET A 1 -18.53 -16.72 2.22
CA MET A 1 -18.15 -15.78 3.31
C MET A 1 -16.98 -14.86 2.91
N LYS A 2 -15.87 -15.34 2.31
CA LYS A 2 -14.69 -14.49 1.97
C LYS A 2 -15.01 -13.38 0.95
N LYS A 3 -15.85 -13.64 -0.06
CA LYS A 3 -16.27 -12.63 -1.06
C LYS A 3 -17.16 -11.53 -0.46
N LEU A 4 -17.97 -11.88 0.53
CA LEU A 4 -18.84 -10.93 1.23
C LEU A 4 -18.02 -9.98 2.12
N PHE A 5 -16.96 -10.48 2.76
CA PHE A 5 -16.07 -9.66 3.60
C PHE A 5 -15.30 -8.63 2.76
N LEU A 6 -14.81 -9.04 1.57
CA LEU A 6 -14.14 -8.12 0.65
C LEU A 6 -15.11 -7.03 0.15
N LEU A 7 -16.33 -7.40 -0.16
CA LEU A 7 -17.39 -6.48 -0.61
C LEU A 7 -17.77 -5.48 0.50
N LEU A 8 -17.91 -5.95 1.74
CA LEU A 8 -18.19 -5.12 2.90
C LEU A 8 -17.02 -4.18 3.22
N PHE A 9 -15.77 -4.66 3.06
CA PHE A 9 -14.58 -3.85 3.30
C PHE A 9 -14.43 -2.75 2.24
N VAL A 10 -14.66 -3.06 0.97
CA VAL A 10 -14.69 -2.07 -0.14
C VAL A 10 -15.83 -1.07 0.09
N TRP A 11 -17.02 -1.52 0.52
CA TRP A 11 -18.17 -0.67 0.84
C TRP A 11 -17.93 0.23 2.07
N ALA A 12 -17.15 -0.21 3.05
CA ALA A 12 -16.79 0.60 4.21
C ALA A 12 -15.73 1.66 3.89
N ILE A 13 -14.83 1.38 2.95
CA ILE A 13 -13.76 2.33 2.54
C ILE A 13 -14.31 3.41 1.59
N LEU A 14 -15.22 3.06 0.67
CA LEU A 14 -15.79 4.00 -0.29
C LEU A 14 -16.45 5.23 0.35
N PRO A 15 -17.31 5.13 1.38
CA PRO A 15 -17.88 6.32 2.03
C PRO A 15 -16.86 7.09 2.88
N ALA A 16 -15.84 6.42 3.45
CA ALA A 16 -14.79 7.12 4.19
C ALA A 16 -13.95 7.99 3.26
N VAL A 17 -13.70 7.55 2.02
CA VAL A 17 -13.02 8.33 0.99
C VAL A 17 -13.92 9.43 0.42
N ALA A 18 -15.25 9.21 0.35
CA ALA A 18 -16.20 10.17 -0.21
C ALA A 18 -16.60 11.32 0.76
N GLN A 19 -16.37 11.16 2.07
CA GLN A 19 -16.74 12.17 3.07
C GLN A 19 -15.65 13.21 3.36
N THR A 20 -14.45 13.04 2.84
CA THR A 20 -13.41 14.08 2.94
C THR A 20 -13.68 15.14 1.87
N SER A 21 -14.49 16.12 2.20
CA SER A 21 -14.65 17.34 1.42
C SER A 21 -13.29 18.03 1.23
N ASP A 22 -13.05 18.49 0.03
CA ASP A 22 -11.85 19.09 -0.51
C ASP A 22 -10.69 18.11 -0.81
N SER A 23 -10.85 17.44 -1.97
CA SER A 23 -9.80 16.85 -2.81
C SER A 23 -8.71 16.06 -2.08
N GLY A 24 -9.03 14.85 -1.66
CA GLY A 24 -8.00 13.88 -1.32
C GLY A 24 -6.98 13.75 -2.45
N ILE A 25 -5.70 13.99 -2.17
CA ILE A 25 -4.65 13.91 -3.19
C ILE A 25 -4.50 12.46 -3.62
N PRO A 26 -4.72 12.14 -4.91
CA PRO A 26 -4.44 10.81 -5.42
C PRO A 26 -2.92 10.57 -5.48
N VAL A 27 -2.51 9.37 -5.10
CA VAL A 27 -1.11 8.95 -5.08
C VAL A 27 -0.98 7.64 -5.84
N ILE A 28 -0.07 7.60 -6.81
CA ILE A 28 0.27 6.38 -7.53
C ILE A 28 1.55 5.79 -6.94
N ASP A 29 1.48 4.52 -6.57
CA ASP A 29 2.63 3.72 -6.15
C ASP A 29 2.99 2.71 -7.23
N ALA A 30 4.29 2.61 -7.56
CA ALA A 30 4.84 1.56 -8.39
C ALA A 30 6.04 0.94 -7.69
N SER A 31 6.05 -0.38 -7.52
CA SER A 31 7.12 -1.04 -6.79
C SER A 31 7.45 -2.45 -7.28
N TYR A 32 8.65 -2.87 -6.94
CA TYR A 32 9.04 -4.26 -6.88
C TYR A 32 8.70 -4.81 -5.51
N LEU A 33 8.03 -5.95 -5.45
CA LEU A 33 7.66 -6.66 -4.24
C LEU A 33 8.30 -8.06 -4.24
N LYS A 34 8.98 -8.41 -3.16
CA LYS A 34 9.47 -9.74 -2.85
C LYS A 34 8.68 -10.33 -1.70
N GLN A 35 7.92 -11.41 -1.96
CA GLN A 35 7.17 -12.18 -0.96
C GLN A 35 7.25 -13.66 -1.36
N GLY A 36 8.35 -14.33 -0.96
CA GLY A 36 8.75 -15.60 -1.52
C GLY A 36 9.19 -15.43 -2.98
N SER A 37 8.24 -15.28 -3.89
CA SER A 37 8.47 -14.90 -5.30
C SER A 37 8.56 -13.40 -5.51
N SER A 38 8.86 -12.98 -6.73
CA SER A 38 9.01 -11.58 -7.13
C SER A 38 7.77 -11.09 -7.89
N TYR A 39 7.30 -9.88 -7.59
CA TYR A 39 6.11 -9.26 -8.18
C TYR A 39 6.40 -7.81 -8.55
N GLY A 40 5.76 -7.33 -9.62
CA GLY A 40 5.52 -5.91 -9.81
C GLY A 40 4.24 -5.52 -9.06
N GLN A 41 4.24 -4.39 -8.36
CA GLN A 41 3.06 -3.87 -7.69
C GLN A 41 2.73 -2.49 -8.25
N LEU A 42 1.45 -2.26 -8.53
CA LEU A 42 0.89 -0.94 -8.85
C LEU A 42 -0.25 -0.64 -7.88
N GLY A 43 -0.22 0.52 -7.27
CA GLY A 43 -1.21 0.99 -6.31
C GLY A 43 -1.77 2.36 -6.66
N LEU A 44 -3.03 2.56 -6.30
CA LEU A 44 -3.70 3.86 -6.31
C LEU A 44 -4.27 4.11 -4.92
N HIS A 45 -3.83 5.20 -4.30
CA HIS A 45 -4.22 5.62 -2.97
C HIS A 45 -4.83 7.01 -3.01
N PHE A 46 -5.63 7.33 -2.00
CA PHE A 46 -6.17 8.67 -1.78
C PHE A 46 -5.85 9.08 -0.34
N SER A 47 -5.49 10.35 -0.15
CA SER A 47 -5.35 10.89 1.20
C SER A 47 -6.73 11.00 1.85
N CYS A 48 -6.88 10.35 3.02
CA CYS A 48 -8.11 10.37 3.81
C CYS A 48 -8.03 11.42 4.93
N TYR A 49 -6.83 11.76 5.35
CA TYR A 49 -6.55 12.75 6.38
C TYR A 49 -5.15 13.32 6.15
N GLU A 50 -5.01 14.62 6.29
CA GLU A 50 -3.74 15.32 6.11
C GLU A 50 -3.55 16.40 7.17
N ASN A 51 -2.36 16.41 7.77
CA ASN A 51 -1.86 17.55 8.55
C ASN A 51 -0.37 17.73 8.27
N LYS A 52 0.27 18.75 8.86
CA LYS A 52 1.69 19.11 8.58
C LYS A 52 2.69 17.95 8.74
N ASN A 53 2.41 17.02 9.65
CA ASN A 53 3.36 15.96 10.02
C ASN A 53 2.86 14.55 9.66
N PHE A 54 1.61 14.44 9.20
CA PHE A 54 0.97 13.14 9.02
C PHE A 54 -0.03 13.17 7.87
N VAL A 55 0.06 12.19 6.97
CA VAL A 55 -0.92 11.93 5.92
C VAL A 55 -1.37 10.48 6.03
N LEU A 56 -2.68 10.25 6.14
CA LEU A 56 -3.27 8.92 6.08
C LEU A 56 -3.74 8.65 4.66
N LEU A 57 -3.35 7.52 4.11
CA LEU A 57 -3.68 7.07 2.76
C LEU A 57 -4.44 5.75 2.81
N ALA A 58 -5.47 5.63 2.00
CA ALA A 58 -6.16 4.38 1.77
C ALA A 58 -6.31 4.14 0.26
N GLY A 59 -6.22 2.88 -0.17
CA GLY A 59 -6.28 2.57 -1.59
C GLY A 59 -6.25 1.09 -1.90
N LEU A 60 -6.05 0.81 -3.18
CA LEU A 60 -5.96 -0.53 -3.73
C LEU A 60 -4.64 -0.70 -4.49
N ALA A 61 -4.07 -1.89 -4.43
CA ALA A 61 -2.91 -2.26 -5.22
C ALA A 61 -3.12 -3.60 -5.92
N GLY A 62 -2.54 -3.75 -7.09
CA GLY A 62 -2.41 -5.01 -7.81
C GLY A 62 -0.98 -5.50 -7.78
N ASN A 63 -0.78 -6.77 -7.40
CA ASN A 63 0.50 -7.46 -7.47
C ASN A 63 0.50 -8.38 -8.67
N PHE A 64 1.49 -8.26 -9.54
CA PHE A 64 1.55 -8.93 -10.83
C PHE A 64 2.83 -9.76 -10.94
N ARG A 65 2.69 -11.00 -11.39
CA ARG A 65 3.81 -11.89 -11.73
C ARG A 65 3.49 -12.66 -13.00
N SER A 66 4.48 -12.84 -13.85
CA SER A 66 4.38 -13.78 -14.99
C SER A 66 5.05 -15.09 -14.60
N GLU A 67 4.32 -16.19 -14.75
CA GLU A 67 4.81 -17.55 -14.53
C GLU A 67 4.23 -18.47 -15.61
N ASP A 68 5.06 -19.24 -16.28
CA ASP A 68 4.68 -20.17 -17.36
C ASP A 68 3.75 -19.53 -18.42
N LYS A 69 4.06 -18.31 -18.85
CA LYS A 69 3.26 -17.49 -19.80
C LYS A 69 1.86 -17.13 -19.29
N LYS A 70 1.57 -17.31 -18.00
CA LYS A 70 0.33 -16.86 -17.36
C LYS A 70 0.61 -15.64 -16.49
N LEU A 71 -0.27 -14.64 -16.60
CA LEU A 71 -0.25 -13.49 -15.71
C LEU A 71 -1.01 -13.85 -14.42
N ILE A 72 -0.32 -13.80 -13.31
CA ILE A 72 -0.90 -13.94 -11.98
C ILE A 72 -1.08 -12.53 -11.41
N ALA A 73 -2.30 -12.20 -11.02
CA ALA A 73 -2.63 -10.91 -10.45
C ALA A 73 -3.42 -11.06 -9.14
N ILE A 74 -3.05 -10.30 -8.12
CA ILE A 74 -3.75 -10.29 -6.82
C ILE A 74 -3.97 -8.86 -6.37
N ALA A 75 -5.22 -8.58 -6.02
CA ALA A 75 -5.60 -7.29 -5.45
C ALA A 75 -5.37 -7.27 -3.94
N GLU A 76 -4.90 -6.14 -3.45
CA GLU A 76 -4.76 -5.79 -2.04
C GLU A 76 -5.47 -4.48 -1.75
N ALA A 77 -6.19 -4.43 -0.63
CA ALA A 77 -6.56 -3.16 -0.02
C ALA A 77 -5.41 -2.72 0.89
N GLN A 78 -5.07 -1.44 0.83
CA GLN A 78 -3.92 -0.88 1.54
C GLN A 78 -4.32 0.34 2.36
N VAL A 79 -3.82 0.41 3.59
CA VAL A 79 -3.89 1.60 4.43
C VAL A 79 -2.46 1.94 4.85
N SER A 80 -2.01 3.15 4.58
CA SER A 80 -0.66 3.59 4.94
C SER A 80 -0.69 4.98 5.55
N ALA A 81 0.34 5.27 6.33
CA ALA A 81 0.57 6.61 6.85
C ALA A 81 1.93 7.13 6.37
N TRP A 82 1.99 8.40 6.04
CA TRP A 82 3.24 9.12 5.86
C TRP A 82 3.45 10.00 7.08
N ILE A 83 4.49 9.73 7.83
CA ILE A 83 4.84 10.44 9.06
C ILE A 83 6.14 11.17 8.80
N ARG A 84 6.10 12.51 8.85
CA ARG A 84 7.29 13.34 8.66
C ARG A 84 8.32 13.04 9.75
N ALA A 85 9.55 12.76 9.37
CA ALA A 85 10.65 12.46 10.27
C ALA A 85 11.71 13.57 10.31
N ASP A 86 11.62 14.58 9.43
CA ASP A 86 12.51 15.72 9.37
C ASP A 86 11.88 16.95 10.06
N GLU A 87 12.65 17.58 10.95
CA GLU A 87 12.28 18.85 11.62
C GLU A 87 12.71 20.09 10.81
N SER A 88 13.02 19.95 9.53
CA SER A 88 13.58 21.05 8.73
C SER A 88 12.56 22.19 8.55
N HIS A 89 12.61 23.13 9.46
CA HIS A 89 11.98 24.43 9.34
C HIS A 89 12.84 25.30 8.40
N GLY A 90 12.51 25.38 7.15
CA GLY A 90 13.12 26.37 6.28
C GLY A 90 13.61 25.91 4.91
N SER A 91 12.92 25.05 4.23
CA SER A 91 13.21 24.82 2.81
C SER A 91 12.16 25.49 1.93
N PHE A 92 12.58 26.03 0.80
CA PHE A 92 11.77 26.70 -0.23
C PHE A 92 10.68 25.79 -0.86
N VAL A 93 10.62 24.53 -0.47
CA VAL A 93 9.63 23.56 -0.91
C VAL A 93 9.17 22.78 0.32
N ASP A 94 7.91 22.89 0.69
CA ASP A 94 7.26 22.19 1.83
C ASP A 94 7.10 20.66 1.60
N ILE A 95 8.00 20.05 0.82
CA ILE A 95 7.99 18.61 0.59
C ILE A 95 8.87 17.95 1.66
N PRO A 96 8.31 17.08 2.52
CA PRO A 96 9.13 16.35 3.49
C PRO A 96 10.13 15.46 2.76
N ILE A 97 11.40 15.60 3.13
CA ILE A 97 12.50 14.85 2.51
C ILE A 97 12.46 13.40 3.01
N LEU A 98 12.22 13.21 4.32
CA LEU A 98 12.22 11.92 4.97
C LEU A 98 10.88 11.65 5.68
N MET A 99 10.27 10.52 5.36
CA MET A 99 9.02 10.07 5.97
C MET A 99 9.14 8.63 6.45
N LEU A 100 8.55 8.35 7.61
CA LEU A 100 8.25 6.99 8.03
C LEU A 100 6.95 6.55 7.34
N ARG A 101 6.91 5.30 6.88
CA ARG A 101 5.79 4.76 6.11
C ARG A 101 5.31 3.41 6.65
N PRO A 102 4.58 3.36 7.78
CA PRO A 102 3.85 2.17 8.16
C PRO A 102 2.70 1.91 7.18
N GLN A 103 2.44 0.64 6.87
CA GLN A 103 1.39 0.22 5.95
C GLN A 103 0.79 -1.11 6.39
N LEU A 104 -0.52 -1.24 6.20
CA LEU A 104 -1.27 -2.48 6.37
C LEU A 104 -1.82 -2.89 5.01
N ASN A 105 -1.54 -4.14 4.61
CA ASN A 105 -2.03 -4.72 3.37
C ASN A 105 -3.00 -5.84 3.69
N PHE A 106 -4.15 -5.85 3.03
CA PHE A 106 -5.19 -6.84 3.18
C PHE A 106 -5.49 -7.48 1.83
N SER A 107 -5.29 -8.78 1.75
CA SER A 107 -5.68 -9.59 0.60
C SER A 107 -6.74 -10.61 1.04
N PRO A 108 -7.46 -11.28 0.14
CA PRO A 108 -8.36 -12.37 0.52
C PRO A 108 -7.68 -13.53 1.25
N TYR A 109 -6.35 -13.59 1.26
CA TYR A 109 -5.58 -14.74 1.70
C TYR A 109 -4.58 -14.44 2.82
N TYR A 110 -4.21 -13.19 3.00
CA TYR A 110 -3.27 -12.78 4.03
C TYR A 110 -3.48 -11.32 4.47
N PHE A 111 -2.97 -11.03 5.62
CA PHE A 111 -2.78 -9.70 6.18
C PHE A 111 -1.27 -9.45 6.28
N ALA A 112 -0.80 -8.30 5.82
CA ALA A 112 0.63 -8.01 5.83
C ALA A 112 0.91 -6.60 6.37
N PRO A 113 1.30 -6.47 7.64
CA PRO A 113 1.87 -5.24 8.16
C PRO A 113 3.28 -5.03 7.58
N GLU A 114 3.56 -3.82 7.15
CA GLU A 114 4.85 -3.36 6.67
C GLU A 114 5.22 -2.04 7.38
N ALA A 115 6.51 -1.81 7.52
CA ALA A 115 7.05 -0.53 7.92
C ALA A 115 8.23 -0.19 7.03
N GLY A 116 8.43 1.09 6.76
CA GLY A 116 9.52 1.54 5.91
C GLY A 116 9.79 3.01 6.02
N ILE A 117 10.67 3.44 5.15
CA ILE A 117 11.06 4.83 4.97
C ILE A 117 10.80 5.26 3.54
N GLN A 118 10.47 6.53 3.37
CA GLN A 118 10.34 7.18 2.08
C GLN A 118 11.24 8.42 2.07
N ILE A 119 12.04 8.56 1.02
CA ILE A 119 12.89 9.73 0.75
C ILE A 119 12.40 10.34 -0.55
N LEU A 120 11.81 11.53 -0.46
CA LEU A 120 11.11 12.16 -1.58
C LEU A 120 10.03 11.23 -2.16
N ILE A 121 10.24 10.72 -3.37
CA ILE A 121 9.33 9.80 -4.05
C ILE A 121 9.73 8.33 -3.89
N PHE A 122 10.95 8.02 -3.46
CA PHE A 122 11.46 6.65 -3.34
C PHE A 122 11.18 6.08 -1.95
N TYR A 123 10.75 4.82 -1.90
CA TYR A 123 10.51 4.15 -0.63
C TYR A 123 11.04 2.72 -0.60
N VAL A 124 11.33 2.30 0.63
CA VAL A 124 11.66 0.91 0.97
C VAL A 124 10.81 0.50 2.17
N LYS A 125 10.15 -0.66 2.09
CA LYS A 125 9.34 -1.21 3.17
C LYS A 125 9.68 -2.67 3.39
N ALA A 126 9.53 -3.13 4.63
CA ALA A 126 9.67 -4.51 5.03
C ALA A 126 8.54 -4.91 5.97
N GLY A 127 8.15 -6.17 5.95
CA GLY A 127 7.09 -6.70 6.78
C GLY A 127 6.94 -8.22 6.65
N TYR A 128 5.79 -8.71 7.03
CA TYR A 128 5.49 -10.13 7.00
C TYR A 128 4.04 -10.40 6.60
N ALA A 129 3.83 -11.38 5.72
CA ALA A 129 2.50 -11.76 5.24
C ALA A 129 1.93 -12.90 6.09
N PHE A 130 1.03 -12.58 7.02
CA PHE A 130 0.34 -13.53 7.89
C PHE A 130 -0.85 -14.16 7.17
N PRO A 131 -0.92 -15.49 7.03
CA PRO A 131 -2.04 -16.13 6.36
C PRO A 131 -3.34 -16.03 7.17
N TRP A 132 -4.49 -15.86 6.48
CA TRP A 132 -5.80 -16.01 7.10
C TRP A 132 -6.34 -17.43 6.81
N GLY A 133 -6.20 -18.33 7.73
CA GLY A 133 -6.75 -19.67 7.62
C GLY A 133 -6.12 -20.55 6.54
N LYS A 134 -6.83 -21.57 6.09
CA LYS A 134 -6.30 -22.56 5.14
C LYS A 134 -6.22 -21.99 3.72
N ILE A 135 -5.02 -22.05 3.14
CA ILE A 135 -4.74 -21.65 1.77
C ILE A 135 -4.85 -22.91 0.90
N SER A 136 -5.49 -22.78 -0.27
CA SER A 136 -5.50 -23.85 -1.27
C SER A 136 -4.10 -24.06 -1.82
N GLU A 137 -3.70 -25.32 -2.03
CA GLU A 137 -2.40 -25.67 -2.62
C GLU A 137 -2.17 -25.03 -4.00
N ASN A 138 -3.25 -24.70 -4.71
CA ASN A 138 -3.20 -24.04 -6.01
C ASN A 138 -3.11 -22.51 -5.94
N TYR A 139 -2.88 -21.95 -4.75
CA TYR A 139 -2.81 -20.51 -4.60
C TYR A 139 -1.41 -19.99 -4.97
N PRO A 140 -1.31 -19.06 -5.93
CA PRO A 140 -0.01 -18.66 -6.51
C PRO A 140 0.83 -17.74 -5.62
N PHE A 141 0.28 -17.25 -4.52
CA PHE A 141 0.97 -16.36 -3.59
C PHE A 141 1.48 -17.09 -2.36
N GLU A 142 2.73 -16.90 -2.06
CA GLU A 142 3.33 -17.45 -0.86
C GLU A 142 2.93 -16.58 0.35
N THR A 143 2.24 -17.20 1.31
CA THR A 143 1.94 -16.60 2.60
C THR A 143 2.83 -17.19 3.68
N GLY A 144 2.87 -16.57 4.86
CA GLY A 144 3.82 -16.98 5.90
C GLY A 144 5.27 -16.65 5.51
N LYS A 145 5.47 -15.58 4.73
CA LYS A 145 6.77 -15.15 4.22
C LYS A 145 7.09 -13.71 4.59
N PHE A 146 8.37 -13.48 4.71
CA PHE A 146 8.90 -12.11 4.78
C PHE A 146 8.55 -11.36 3.49
N ARG A 147 8.20 -10.08 3.67
CA ARG A 147 7.79 -9.19 2.60
C ARG A 147 8.73 -8.00 2.55
N PHE A 148 9.20 -7.67 1.36
CA PHE A 148 10.09 -6.53 1.12
C PHE A 148 9.64 -5.83 -0.15
N SER A 149 9.52 -4.52 -0.12
CA SER A 149 9.17 -3.73 -1.30
C SER A 149 10.06 -2.51 -1.44
N VAL A 150 10.39 -2.17 -2.68
CA VAL A 150 11.12 -0.97 -3.07
C VAL A 150 10.40 -0.34 -4.26
N GLY A 151 10.15 0.96 -4.20
CA GLY A 151 9.35 1.60 -5.25
C GLY A 151 9.36 3.12 -5.20
N VAL A 152 8.45 3.67 -5.98
CA VAL A 152 8.19 5.11 -6.08
C VAL A 152 6.75 5.40 -5.74
N SER A 153 6.52 6.56 -5.13
CA SER A 153 5.21 7.06 -4.73
C SER A 153 5.06 8.49 -5.26
N ILE A 154 4.11 8.70 -6.15
CA ILE A 154 3.94 9.96 -6.87
C ILE A 154 2.58 10.55 -6.51
N PRO A 155 2.53 11.64 -5.71
CA PRO A 155 1.30 12.38 -5.51
C PRO A 155 0.91 13.11 -6.80
N LEU A 156 -0.31 12.90 -7.23
CA LEU A 156 -0.88 13.59 -8.38
C LEU A 156 -1.59 14.84 -7.88
N LYS A 157 -0.92 15.98 -7.92
CA LYS A 157 -1.55 17.26 -7.68
C LYS A 157 -2.24 17.68 -8.98
N ILE A 158 -3.55 17.52 -8.99
CA ILE A 158 -4.40 18.06 -10.08
C ILE A 158 -4.71 19.51 -9.76
#